data_10038ef7aa4d54497397b4f4288258d2
#
_entry.id   10038ef7aa4d54497397b4f4288258d2
#
_cell.length_a   1.000
_cell.length_b   1.000
_cell.length_c   1.000
_cell.angle_alpha   90.00
_cell.angle_beta   90.00
_cell.angle_gamma   90.00
#
_symmetry.space_group_name_H-M   'P 1'
#
loop_
_entity.id
_entity.type
_entity.pdbx_description
1 polymer ?
#
loop_
_entity_poly.entity_id
_entity_poly.type
_entity_poly.pdbx_seq_one_letter_code
_entity_poly.pdbx_strand_id
1 'polypeptide(L)'
;AGDSSLNRNPEFLYTLLVPDRARTAFPVFDQPDLKARFELSLEVPAGWQALANAPLLQRLELGEGRSEYQFAPSDLISCYLFSFVAGEFQSISREVDGRRMTMLHRETDESKVARNIDAIFELHGQSIAWMEQFTGIDYPFQKFDFVAIPEFPYNGMEHVGAIQSAFDHATPRIG
;
A
#
# COMPACT_ATOMS: atom_id res chain seq x y z
N ALA A 1 19.75 -6.72 -5.88
CA ALA A 1 18.91 -5.53 -5.76
C ALA A 1 19.41 -4.74 -4.57
N GLY A 2 19.83 -3.50 -4.78
CA GLY A 2 20.28 -2.63 -3.69
C GLY A 2 19.08 -2.26 -2.82
N ASP A 3 19.33 -2.26 -1.56
CA ASP A 3 18.42 -1.88 -0.49
C ASP A 3 18.14 -0.36 -0.58
N SER A 4 17.18 0.02 -1.38
CA SER A 4 16.87 1.41 -1.74
C SER A 4 15.59 1.87 -1.05
N SER A 5 15.57 3.12 -0.57
CA SER A 5 14.37 3.76 0.00
C SER A 5 13.25 3.93 -1.01
N LEU A 6 13.61 4.14 -2.28
CA LEU A 6 12.71 4.15 -3.41
C LEU A 6 13.13 3.07 -4.39
N ASN A 7 12.39 1.98 -4.40
CA ASN A 7 12.64 0.83 -5.26
C ASN A 7 11.98 1.05 -6.61
N ARG A 8 12.79 1.11 -7.67
CA ARG A 8 12.35 1.42 -9.04
C ARG A 8 12.52 0.21 -9.94
N ASN A 9 11.44 -0.13 -10.62
CA ASN A 9 11.39 -1.09 -11.72
C ASN A 9 10.84 -0.39 -12.95
N PRO A 10 11.01 -0.94 -14.15
CA PRO A 10 10.47 -0.31 -15.38
C PRO A 10 8.97 -0.04 -15.33
N GLU A 11 8.21 -0.90 -14.66
CA GLU A 11 6.76 -0.92 -14.70
C GLU A 11 6.10 -0.54 -13.36
N PHE A 12 6.88 -0.39 -12.29
CA PHE A 12 6.38 0.03 -10.97
C PHE A 12 7.50 0.55 -10.08
N LEU A 13 7.09 1.26 -9.05
CA LEU A 13 7.97 1.72 -7.97
C LEU A 13 7.24 1.68 -6.63
N TYR A 14 8.00 1.57 -5.55
CA TYR A 14 7.48 1.63 -4.19
C TYR A 14 8.53 2.17 -3.21
N THR A 15 8.06 2.72 -2.10
CA THR A 15 8.91 3.15 -0.99
C THR A 15 9.07 2.04 0.03
N LEU A 16 10.28 1.96 0.63
CA LEU A 16 10.59 1.06 1.74
C LEU A 16 11.59 1.78 2.66
N LEU A 17 11.09 2.44 3.69
CA LEU A 17 11.86 3.39 4.49
C LEU A 17 12.34 2.82 5.83
N VAL A 18 11.98 1.57 6.11
CA VAL A 18 12.39 0.86 7.33
C VAL A 18 13.89 0.52 7.30
N PRO A 19 14.63 0.58 8.42
CA PRO A 19 14.16 1.05 9.74
C PRO A 19 14.23 2.59 9.91
N ASP A 20 15.13 3.30 9.20
CA ASP A 20 15.47 4.71 9.39
C ASP A 20 15.98 5.33 8.08
N ARG A 21 15.29 5.06 6.97
CA ARG A 21 15.72 5.47 5.62
C ARG A 21 14.90 6.61 5.04
N ALA A 22 13.89 7.13 5.76
CA ALA A 22 13.13 8.28 5.30
C ALA A 22 14.05 9.47 5.01
N ARG A 23 15.06 9.68 5.85
CA ARG A 23 16.10 10.72 5.66
C ARG A 23 16.90 10.62 4.36
N THR A 24 16.89 9.46 3.69
CA THR A 24 17.56 9.30 2.39
C THR A 24 16.65 9.65 1.21
N ALA A 25 15.35 9.78 1.45
CA ALA A 25 14.35 10.12 0.45
C ALA A 25 13.94 11.60 0.53
N PHE A 26 13.82 12.16 1.74
CA PHE A 26 13.45 13.57 1.96
C PHE A 26 13.99 14.08 3.32
N PRO A 27 14.14 15.40 3.50
CA PRO A 27 14.58 15.98 4.77
C PRO A 27 13.55 15.70 5.87
N VAL A 28 13.96 14.99 6.93
CA VAL A 28 13.10 14.58 8.03
C VAL A 28 13.92 14.23 9.28
N PHE A 29 13.30 14.37 10.45
CA PHE A 29 13.79 13.75 11.69
C PHE A 29 13.33 12.30 11.71
N ASP A 30 14.23 11.39 11.32
CA ASP A 30 13.92 9.98 11.09
C ASP A 30 13.99 9.17 12.39
N GLN A 31 13.07 9.49 13.30
CA GLN A 31 12.90 8.83 14.59
C GLN A 31 11.42 8.40 14.74
N PRO A 32 11.12 7.18 15.21
CA PRO A 32 9.76 6.65 15.25
C PRO A 32 8.78 7.44 16.13
N ASP A 33 9.26 8.11 17.16
CA ASP A 33 8.46 8.94 18.07
C ASP A 33 8.17 10.34 17.51
N LEU A 34 8.95 10.81 16.54
CA LEU A 34 8.73 12.07 15.83
C LEU A 34 7.80 11.84 14.63
N LYS A 35 6.50 11.78 14.90
CA LYS A 35 5.47 11.51 13.91
C LYS A 35 5.10 12.75 13.12
N ALA A 36 4.63 12.52 11.88
CA ALA A 36 4.16 13.58 10.98
C ALA A 36 2.89 13.15 10.23
N ARG A 37 2.19 14.16 9.67
CA ARG A 37 1.18 13.96 8.63
C ARG A 37 1.82 14.26 7.29
N PHE A 38 1.52 13.44 6.31
CA PHE A 38 2.06 13.56 4.95
C PHE A 38 0.95 13.95 3.99
N GLU A 39 1.17 15.02 3.24
CA GLU A 39 0.36 15.37 2.08
C GLU A 39 1.14 14.96 0.83
N LEU A 40 0.53 14.13 -0.01
CA LEU A 40 1.20 13.54 -1.16
C LEU A 40 0.43 13.83 -2.43
N SER A 41 1.16 14.28 -3.45
CA SER A 41 0.74 14.29 -4.82
C SER A 41 1.77 13.54 -5.66
N LEU A 42 1.30 12.63 -6.52
CA LEU A 42 2.15 11.82 -7.40
C LEU A 42 1.77 12.06 -8.84
N GLU A 43 2.75 12.50 -9.62
CA GLU A 43 2.63 12.54 -11.06
C GLU A 43 3.28 11.27 -11.66
N VAL A 44 2.49 10.50 -12.40
CA VAL A 44 2.87 9.18 -12.92
C VAL A 44 2.47 9.05 -14.38
N PRO A 45 3.03 8.08 -15.14
CA PRO A 45 2.56 7.75 -16.48
C PRO A 45 1.06 7.44 -16.50
N ALA A 46 0.36 7.86 -17.56
CA ALA A 46 -1.03 7.52 -17.76
C ALA A 46 -1.19 5.98 -17.79
N GLY A 47 -2.25 5.48 -17.16
CA GLY A 47 -2.49 4.04 -17.02
C GLY A 47 -1.88 3.42 -15.75
N TRP A 48 -0.93 4.06 -15.10
CA TRP A 48 -0.44 3.61 -13.80
C TRP A 48 -1.50 3.80 -12.72
N GLN A 49 -1.53 2.85 -11.78
CA GLN A 49 -2.29 2.97 -10.54
C GLN A 49 -1.35 3.45 -9.43
N ALA A 50 -1.90 4.19 -8.47
CA ALA A 50 -1.14 4.61 -7.30
C ALA A 50 -1.93 4.37 -6.01
N LEU A 51 -1.19 4.02 -4.95
CA LEU A 51 -1.71 3.81 -3.60
C LEU A 51 -0.74 4.45 -2.61
N ALA A 52 -1.27 5.11 -1.59
CA ALA A 52 -0.48 5.74 -0.53
C ALA A 52 -1.15 5.53 0.83
N ASN A 53 -0.57 6.04 1.92
CA ASN A 53 -1.10 5.89 3.28
C ASN A 53 -2.54 6.41 3.45
N ALA A 54 -2.88 7.51 2.76
CA ALA A 54 -4.16 8.18 2.89
C ALA A 54 -5.09 7.88 1.71
N PRO A 55 -6.41 8.13 1.86
CA PRO A 55 -7.37 8.01 0.76
C PRO A 55 -7.03 8.90 -0.43
N LEU A 56 -7.30 8.40 -1.63
CA LEU A 56 -7.24 9.19 -2.85
C LEU A 56 -8.38 10.21 -2.86
N LEU A 57 -8.06 11.48 -3.00
CA LEU A 57 -9.04 12.56 -3.17
C LEU A 57 -9.47 12.68 -4.62
N GLN A 58 -8.51 12.74 -5.53
CA GLN A 58 -8.77 12.86 -6.97
C GLN A 58 -7.60 12.35 -7.80
N ARG A 59 -7.95 11.95 -9.01
CA ARG A 59 -7.02 11.68 -10.10
C ARG A 59 -7.31 12.65 -11.24
N LEU A 60 -6.27 13.32 -11.73
CA LEU A 60 -6.34 14.28 -12.83
C LEU A 60 -5.51 13.79 -14.01
N GLU A 61 -6.06 13.86 -15.21
CA GLU A 61 -5.29 13.63 -16.43
C GLU A 61 -4.61 14.95 -16.83
N LEU A 62 -3.28 14.95 -16.82
CA LEU A 62 -2.49 16.18 -17.10
C LEU A 62 -2.21 16.39 -18.59
N GLY A 63 -2.56 15.43 -19.46
CA GLY A 63 -2.09 15.40 -20.85
C GLY A 63 -0.69 14.81 -20.96
N GLU A 64 -0.17 14.73 -22.19
CA GLU A 64 1.16 14.20 -22.49
C GLU A 64 1.46 12.80 -21.91
N GLY A 65 0.41 11.98 -21.75
CA GLY A 65 0.53 10.64 -21.21
C GLY A 65 0.82 10.58 -19.70
N ARG A 66 0.38 11.58 -18.92
CA ARG A 66 0.58 11.64 -17.46
C ARG A 66 -0.71 11.86 -16.69
N SER A 67 -0.75 11.33 -15.48
CA SER A 67 -1.84 11.52 -14.52
C SER A 67 -1.29 11.96 -13.17
N GLU A 68 -2.01 12.79 -12.45
CA GLU A 68 -1.72 13.20 -11.08
C GLU A 68 -2.69 12.52 -10.11
N TYR A 69 -2.16 11.92 -9.06
CA TYR A 69 -2.89 11.37 -7.93
C TYR A 69 -2.70 12.29 -6.73
N GLN A 70 -3.77 12.88 -6.22
CA GLN A 70 -3.75 13.72 -5.02
C GLN A 70 -4.41 12.97 -3.87
N PHE A 71 -3.66 12.77 -2.78
CA PHE A 71 -4.13 12.05 -1.60
C PHE A 71 -4.51 13.01 -0.48
N ALA A 72 -5.42 12.58 0.39
CA ALA A 72 -5.71 13.29 1.64
C ALA A 72 -4.46 13.35 2.53
N PRO A 73 -4.42 14.26 3.52
CA PRO A 73 -3.41 14.17 4.55
C PRO A 73 -3.45 12.83 5.27
N SER A 74 -2.29 12.20 5.48
CA SER A 74 -2.20 10.92 6.19
C SER A 74 -2.62 11.06 7.66
N ASP A 75 -2.84 9.94 8.33
CA ASP A 75 -2.84 9.90 9.78
C ASP A 75 -1.48 10.34 10.34
N LEU A 76 -1.42 10.62 11.63
CA LEU A 76 -0.17 10.95 12.32
C LEU A 76 0.66 9.68 12.49
N ILE A 77 1.68 9.51 11.65
CA ILE A 77 2.49 8.29 11.55
C ILE A 77 3.98 8.57 11.69
N SER A 78 4.73 7.54 12.10
CA SER A 78 6.19 7.57 12.06
C SER A 78 6.69 7.64 10.62
N CYS A 79 7.81 8.34 10.38
CA CYS A 79 8.30 8.59 9.02
C CYS A 79 8.65 7.31 8.26
N TYR A 80 9.10 6.26 8.93
CA TYR A 80 9.40 4.98 8.28
C TYR A 80 8.15 4.26 7.73
N LEU A 81 6.95 4.61 8.24
CA LEU A 81 5.67 4.10 7.75
C LEU A 81 5.09 4.91 6.57
N PHE A 82 5.71 6.04 6.22
CA PHE A 82 5.31 6.76 5.02
C PHE A 82 5.52 5.90 3.79
N SER A 83 4.47 5.74 2.99
CA SER A 83 4.49 4.80 1.89
C SER A 83 3.65 5.27 0.71
N PHE A 84 4.17 5.01 -0.46
CA PHE A 84 3.42 4.99 -1.70
C PHE A 84 3.93 3.91 -2.64
N VAL A 85 3.05 3.45 -3.49
CA VAL A 85 3.31 2.53 -4.59
C VAL A 85 2.67 3.11 -5.84
N ALA A 86 3.34 3.03 -6.98
CA ALA A 86 2.76 3.39 -8.27
C ALA A 86 3.28 2.47 -9.37
N GLY A 87 2.44 2.15 -10.36
CA GLY A 87 2.86 1.28 -11.45
C GLY A 87 1.70 0.73 -12.28
N GLU A 88 2.05 -0.17 -13.17
CA GLU A 88 1.12 -0.97 -13.98
C GLU A 88 0.49 -2.06 -13.13
N PHE A 89 -0.34 -1.67 -12.17
CA PHE A 89 -1.09 -2.56 -11.32
C PHE A 89 -2.53 -2.70 -11.80
N GLN A 90 -3.11 -3.87 -11.57
CA GLN A 90 -4.55 -4.09 -11.55
C GLN A 90 -5.09 -3.76 -10.16
N SER A 91 -6.31 -3.23 -10.09
CA SER A 91 -6.94 -2.82 -8.84
C SER A 91 -8.24 -3.58 -8.64
N ILE A 92 -8.39 -4.20 -7.48
CA ILE A 92 -9.61 -4.88 -7.06
C ILE A 92 -10.04 -4.33 -5.72
N SER A 93 -11.33 -3.99 -5.59
CA SER A 93 -11.90 -3.54 -4.31
C SER A 93 -12.99 -4.50 -3.85
N ARG A 94 -13.09 -4.67 -2.53
CA ARG A 94 -14.15 -5.43 -1.85
C ARG A 94 -14.60 -4.67 -0.61
N GLU A 95 -15.81 -4.95 -0.18
CA GLU A 95 -16.32 -4.52 1.11
C GLU A 95 -16.39 -5.74 2.02
N VAL A 96 -15.72 -5.68 3.15
CA VAL A 96 -15.70 -6.74 4.17
C VAL A 96 -16.03 -6.10 5.51
N ASP A 97 -17.09 -6.56 6.15
CA ASP A 97 -17.59 -6.06 7.43
C ASP A 97 -17.78 -4.52 7.46
N GLY A 98 -18.35 -3.96 6.36
CA GLY A 98 -18.58 -2.54 6.21
C GLY A 98 -17.33 -1.70 5.91
N ARG A 99 -16.17 -2.34 5.74
CA ARG A 99 -14.90 -1.70 5.42
C ARG A 99 -14.55 -1.94 3.96
N ARG A 100 -14.44 -0.88 3.19
CA ARG A 100 -13.93 -0.96 1.82
C ARG A 100 -12.42 -1.12 1.87
N MET A 101 -11.91 -2.13 1.18
CA MET A 101 -10.49 -2.41 0.99
C MET A 101 -10.17 -2.46 -0.48
N THR A 102 -8.98 -2.03 -0.85
CA THR A 102 -8.47 -2.11 -2.23
C THR A 102 -7.15 -2.85 -2.24
N MET A 103 -7.02 -3.80 -3.17
CA MET A 103 -5.78 -4.50 -3.46
C MET A 103 -5.25 -4.06 -4.82
N LEU A 104 -3.96 -3.72 -4.86
CA LEU A 104 -3.21 -3.63 -6.12
C LEU A 104 -2.37 -4.89 -6.31
N HIS A 105 -2.35 -5.41 -7.55
CA HIS A 105 -1.54 -6.59 -7.90
C HIS A 105 -1.07 -6.54 -9.35
N ARG A 106 -0.10 -7.40 -9.67
CA ARG A 106 0.43 -7.57 -11.03
C ARG A 106 0.25 -9.00 -11.57
N GLU A 107 -0.58 -9.82 -10.92
CA GLU A 107 -0.89 -11.16 -11.41
C GLU A 107 -1.69 -11.07 -12.71
N THR A 108 -1.22 -11.77 -13.73
CA THR A 108 -1.84 -11.84 -15.08
C THR A 108 -2.67 -13.10 -15.31
N ASP A 109 -2.54 -14.11 -14.45
CA ASP A 109 -3.41 -15.30 -14.47
C ASP A 109 -4.75 -14.97 -13.80
N GLU A 110 -5.73 -14.60 -14.60
CA GLU A 110 -7.09 -14.27 -14.14
C GLU A 110 -7.73 -15.43 -13.34
N SER A 111 -7.43 -16.69 -13.72
CA SER A 111 -7.95 -17.86 -13.00
C SER A 111 -7.37 -17.97 -11.61
N LYS A 112 -6.09 -17.64 -11.44
CA LYS A 112 -5.42 -17.60 -10.14
C LYS A 112 -5.99 -16.46 -9.28
N VAL A 113 -6.19 -15.28 -9.85
CA VAL A 113 -6.84 -14.16 -9.18
C VAL A 113 -8.24 -14.55 -8.71
N ALA A 114 -9.07 -15.05 -9.62
CA ALA A 114 -10.46 -15.41 -9.30
C ALA A 114 -10.58 -16.46 -8.18
N ARG A 115 -9.66 -17.43 -8.13
CA ARG A 115 -9.68 -18.47 -7.07
C ARG A 115 -9.30 -17.95 -5.70
N ASN A 116 -8.50 -16.89 -5.61
CA ASN A 116 -7.87 -16.48 -4.34
C ASN A 116 -8.38 -15.15 -3.81
N ILE A 117 -8.91 -14.28 -4.66
CA ILE A 117 -9.16 -12.90 -4.32
C ILE A 117 -10.11 -12.72 -3.14
N ASP A 118 -11.21 -13.44 -3.12
CA ASP A 118 -12.21 -13.30 -2.06
C ASP A 118 -11.66 -13.82 -0.72
N ALA A 119 -10.92 -14.93 -0.73
CA ALA A 119 -10.26 -15.46 0.46
C ALA A 119 -9.19 -14.50 1.02
N ILE A 120 -8.46 -13.79 0.15
CA ILE A 120 -7.48 -12.77 0.57
C ILE A 120 -8.20 -11.64 1.31
N PHE A 121 -9.27 -11.07 0.75
CA PHE A 121 -10.01 -9.99 1.41
C PHE A 121 -10.66 -10.45 2.70
N GLU A 122 -11.27 -11.62 2.72
CA GLU A 122 -11.88 -12.21 3.91
C GLU A 122 -10.84 -12.41 5.04
N LEU A 123 -9.65 -12.93 4.72
CA LEU A 123 -8.58 -13.11 5.69
C LEU A 123 -8.13 -11.78 6.32
N HIS A 124 -8.01 -10.72 5.52
CA HIS A 124 -7.68 -9.39 6.02
C HIS A 124 -8.79 -8.84 6.93
N GLY A 125 -10.06 -8.99 6.54
CA GLY A 125 -11.20 -8.59 7.37
C GLY A 125 -11.22 -9.32 8.70
N GLN A 126 -11.10 -10.65 8.69
CA GLN A 126 -11.04 -11.47 9.90
C GLN A 126 -9.86 -11.10 10.79
N SER A 127 -8.69 -10.81 10.20
CA SER A 127 -7.50 -10.41 10.95
C SER A 127 -7.71 -9.07 11.67
N ILE A 128 -8.32 -8.09 11.01
CA ILE A 128 -8.65 -6.81 11.62
C ILE A 128 -9.64 -7.01 12.76
N ALA A 129 -10.75 -7.69 12.51
CA ALA A 129 -11.78 -7.96 13.52
C ALA A 129 -11.22 -8.69 14.75
N TRP A 130 -10.34 -9.67 14.52
CA TRP A 130 -9.65 -10.37 15.60
C TRP A 130 -8.73 -9.42 16.41
N MET A 131 -7.98 -8.57 15.73
CA MET A 131 -7.11 -7.59 16.40
C MET A 131 -7.90 -6.55 17.20
N GLU A 132 -8.98 -6.03 16.63
CA GLU A 132 -9.90 -5.11 17.31
C GLU A 132 -10.46 -5.75 18.59
N GLN A 133 -10.91 -7.00 18.49
CA GLN A 133 -11.41 -7.75 19.65
C GLN A 133 -10.30 -8.02 20.69
N PHE A 134 -9.12 -8.43 20.25
CA PHE A 134 -8.01 -8.77 21.11
C PHE A 134 -7.44 -7.56 21.87
N THR A 135 -7.33 -6.42 21.18
CA THR A 135 -6.78 -5.19 21.76
C THR A 135 -7.80 -4.33 22.47
N GLY A 136 -9.11 -4.49 22.16
CA GLY A 136 -10.18 -3.59 22.58
C GLY A 136 -10.09 -2.20 21.93
N ILE A 137 -9.37 -2.07 20.81
CA ILE A 137 -9.18 -0.83 20.08
C ILE A 137 -9.64 -1.04 18.63
N ASP A 138 -10.62 -0.23 18.21
CA ASP A 138 -11.06 -0.21 16.81
C ASP A 138 -9.90 0.22 15.89
N TYR A 139 -9.88 -0.28 14.67
CA TYR A 139 -8.84 0.09 13.69
C TYR A 139 -8.82 1.61 13.48
N PRO A 140 -7.74 2.31 13.90
CA PRO A 140 -7.77 3.76 14.10
C PRO A 140 -7.46 4.58 12.85
N PHE A 141 -7.16 3.93 11.72
CA PHE A 141 -6.69 4.61 10.52
C PHE A 141 -7.80 4.76 9.47
N GLN A 142 -7.62 5.72 8.55
CA GLN A 142 -8.63 6.15 7.59
C GLN A 142 -9.04 5.05 6.59
N LYS A 143 -8.12 4.14 6.26
CA LYS A 143 -8.36 3.06 5.29
C LYS A 143 -7.44 1.87 5.55
N PHE A 144 -7.81 0.73 4.94
CA PHE A 144 -7.00 -0.49 4.94
C PHE A 144 -6.90 -1.00 3.51
N ASP A 145 -5.85 -0.59 2.81
CA ASP A 145 -5.53 -1.08 1.46
C ASP A 145 -4.18 -1.78 1.48
N PHE A 146 -3.95 -2.63 0.49
CA PHE A 146 -2.73 -3.41 0.40
C PHE A 146 -2.30 -3.64 -1.05
N VAL A 147 -1.02 -3.96 -1.22
CA VAL A 147 -0.45 -4.23 -2.54
C VAL A 147 0.44 -5.46 -2.52
N ALA A 148 0.23 -6.33 -3.49
CA ALA A 148 1.09 -7.48 -3.75
C ALA A 148 2.19 -7.08 -4.73
N ILE A 149 3.42 -6.95 -4.22
CA ILE A 149 4.58 -6.48 -4.98
C ILE A 149 5.43 -7.70 -5.39
N PRO A 150 5.72 -7.87 -6.69
CA PRO A 150 6.67 -8.89 -7.13
C PRO A 150 8.05 -8.68 -6.51
N GLU A 151 8.69 -9.77 -6.07
CA GLU A 151 10.05 -9.74 -5.52
C GLU A 151 10.23 -8.76 -4.33
N PHE A 152 9.15 -8.55 -3.55
CA PHE A 152 9.24 -7.72 -2.34
C PHE A 152 10.22 -8.37 -1.35
N PRO A 153 11.18 -7.61 -0.77
CA PRO A 153 12.28 -8.21 0.00
C PRO A 153 11.86 -8.75 1.37
N TYR A 154 10.66 -8.42 1.83
CA TYR A 154 10.08 -8.90 3.09
C TYR A 154 8.79 -9.67 2.83
N ASN A 155 8.34 -10.46 3.79
CA ASN A 155 7.03 -11.12 3.70
C ASN A 155 5.88 -10.08 3.67
N GLY A 156 6.05 -9.00 4.42
CA GLY A 156 5.13 -7.88 4.46
C GLY A 156 5.74 -6.69 5.19
N MET A 157 5.14 -5.52 4.97
CA MET A 157 5.47 -4.28 5.66
C MET A 157 4.18 -3.55 6.03
N GLU A 158 4.06 -3.20 7.30
CA GLU A 158 2.87 -2.67 7.96
C GLU A 158 2.60 -1.18 7.69
N HIS A 159 2.88 -0.70 6.50
CA HIS A 159 2.58 0.69 6.15
C HIS A 159 1.10 1.00 6.39
N VAL A 160 0.83 2.01 7.20
CA VAL A 160 -0.54 2.42 7.54
C VAL A 160 -1.35 2.72 6.27
N GLY A 161 -2.48 2.02 6.09
CA GLY A 161 -3.37 2.20 4.95
C GLY A 161 -2.82 1.79 3.59
N ALA A 162 -1.58 1.28 3.54
CA ALA A 162 -0.87 0.92 2.30
C ALA A 162 0.06 -0.27 2.51
N ILE A 163 -0.46 -1.35 3.09
CA ILE A 163 0.32 -2.55 3.42
C ILE A 163 0.96 -3.10 2.16
N GLN A 164 2.26 -3.36 2.23
CA GLN A 164 3.01 -3.98 1.14
C GLN A 164 3.35 -5.43 1.50
N SER A 165 3.12 -6.36 0.59
CA SER A 165 3.42 -7.78 0.80
C SER A 165 4.04 -8.41 -0.44
N ALA A 166 4.84 -9.45 -0.20
CA ALA A 166 5.39 -10.25 -1.28
C ALA A 166 4.25 -11.00 -2.02
N PHE A 167 4.33 -11.02 -3.34
CA PHE A 167 3.34 -11.68 -4.18
C PHE A 167 3.15 -13.17 -3.84
N ASP A 168 4.25 -13.87 -3.60
CA ASP A 168 4.24 -15.32 -3.31
C ASP A 168 3.63 -15.67 -1.94
N HIS A 169 3.50 -14.71 -1.05
CA HIS A 169 2.91 -14.89 0.28
C HIS A 169 1.46 -14.40 0.36
N ALA A 170 0.98 -13.68 -0.65
CA ALA A 170 -0.42 -13.26 -0.74
C ALA A 170 -1.39 -14.41 -1.05
N THR A 171 -0.87 -15.59 -1.43
CA THR A 171 -1.66 -16.80 -1.56
C THR A 171 -1.54 -17.62 -0.27
N PRO A 172 -2.63 -17.78 0.52
CA PRO A 172 -2.62 -18.72 1.62
C PRO A 172 -2.24 -20.09 1.08
N ARG A 173 -1.15 -20.68 1.56
CA ARG A 173 -0.92 -22.11 1.39
C ARG A 173 -1.93 -22.81 2.30
N ILE A 174 -3.14 -23.02 1.78
CA ILE A 174 -4.10 -23.92 2.41
C ILE A 174 -3.54 -25.32 2.11
N GLY A 175 -2.86 -25.91 3.10
CA GLY A 175 -2.43 -27.29 3.11
C GLY A 175 -3.62 -28.25 3.32
#